data_6cea1afc0909707321fd6aef401daa08
#
_entry.id   6cea1afc0909707321fd6aef401daa08
#
_cell.length_a   1.000
_cell.length_b   1.000
_cell.length_c   1.000
_cell.angle_alpha   90.00
_cell.angle_beta   90.00
_cell.angle_gamma   90.00
#
_symmetry.space_group_name_H-M   'P 1'
#
loop_
_entity.id
_entity.type
_entity.pdbx_description
1 polymer ?
#
loop_
_entity_poly.entity_id
_entity_poly.type
_entity_poly.pdbx_seq_one_letter_code
_entity_poly.pdbx_strand_id
1 'polypeptide(L)' 'MDRSEENRAIDEVIDRLAQQFPQLPADDVATAVNQTRPEFDHAPIRDFIPLFIERDAKARLRELVG' A
#
# COMPACT_ATOMS: atom_id res chain seq x y z
N MET A 1 -3.47 17.94 -0.24
CA MET A 1 -2.25 17.14 -0.06
C MET A 1 -1.48 17.07 -1.35
N ASP A 2 -0.18 17.33 -1.28
CA ASP A 2 0.69 17.26 -2.44
C ASP A 2 0.94 15.79 -2.81
N ARG A 3 1.10 15.52 -4.13
CA ARG A 3 1.39 14.16 -4.59
C ARG A 3 2.71 13.62 -4.04
N SER A 4 3.67 14.50 -3.80
CA SER A 4 4.95 14.10 -3.21
C SER A 4 4.76 13.54 -1.80
N GLU A 5 3.90 14.16 -1.00
CA GLU A 5 3.60 13.69 0.34
C GLU A 5 2.84 12.39 0.31
N GLU A 6 1.89 12.26 -0.63
CA GLU A 6 1.15 11.02 -0.81
C GLU A 6 2.10 9.88 -1.19
N ASN A 7 3.01 10.12 -2.13
CA ASN A 7 3.97 9.09 -2.54
C ASN A 7 4.88 8.68 -1.40
N ARG A 8 5.31 9.63 -0.58
CA ARG A 8 6.14 9.33 0.58
C ARG A 8 5.38 8.48 1.59
N ALA A 9 4.13 8.84 1.84
CA ALA A 9 3.30 8.06 2.77
C ALA A 9 3.10 6.64 2.25
N ILE A 10 2.94 6.46 0.94
CA ILE A 10 2.78 5.14 0.35
C ILE A 10 4.08 4.34 0.45
N ASP A 11 5.23 4.99 0.26
CA ASP A 11 6.52 4.32 0.46
C ASP A 11 6.66 3.82 1.90
N GLU A 12 6.21 4.60 2.88
CA GLU A 12 6.22 4.18 4.28
C GLU A 12 5.28 2.99 4.51
N VAL A 13 4.15 2.97 3.81
CA VAL A 13 3.24 1.83 3.86
C VAL A 13 3.93 0.56 3.36
N ILE A 14 4.65 0.68 2.24
CA ILE A 14 5.40 -0.46 1.69
C ILE A 14 6.41 -0.99 2.70
N ASP A 15 7.18 -0.10 3.32
CA ASP A 15 8.17 -0.48 4.33
C ASP A 15 7.51 -1.19 5.51
N ARG A 16 6.39 -0.65 5.97
CA ARG A 16 5.68 -1.21 7.12
C ARG A 16 5.15 -2.60 6.81
N LEU A 17 4.55 -2.75 5.64
CA LEU A 17 4.02 -4.05 5.23
C LEU A 17 5.13 -5.07 4.99
N ALA A 18 6.27 -4.63 4.46
CA ALA A 18 7.41 -5.51 4.27
C ALA A 18 7.89 -6.09 5.61
N GLN A 19 7.83 -5.29 6.67
CA GLN A 19 8.18 -5.75 8.01
C GLN A 19 7.15 -6.73 8.57
N GLN A 20 5.88 -6.55 8.23
CA GLN A 20 4.81 -7.43 8.70
C GLN A 20 4.78 -8.77 7.95
N PHE A 21 5.30 -8.81 6.74
CA PHE A 21 5.31 -10.01 5.91
C PHE A 21 6.74 -10.36 5.50
N PRO A 22 7.60 -10.74 6.48
CA PRO A 22 9.01 -11.02 6.18
C PRO A 22 9.22 -12.22 5.26
N GLN A 23 8.23 -13.09 5.12
CA GLN A 23 8.31 -14.24 4.23
C GLN A 23 8.09 -13.88 2.77
N LEU A 24 7.65 -12.65 2.48
CA LEU A 24 7.43 -12.19 1.11
C LEU A 24 8.57 -11.25 0.69
N PRO A 25 9.01 -11.33 -0.59
CA PRO A 25 9.96 -10.36 -1.10
C PRO A 25 9.40 -8.93 -1.06
N ALA A 26 10.28 -7.96 -0.86
CA ALA A 26 9.86 -6.55 -0.86
C ALA A 26 9.19 -6.16 -2.18
N ASP A 27 9.63 -6.76 -3.30
CA ASP A 27 9.03 -6.50 -4.60
C ASP A 27 7.55 -6.92 -4.64
N ASP A 28 7.22 -8.04 -4.02
CA ASP A 28 5.84 -8.51 -3.97
C ASP A 28 4.98 -7.55 -3.14
N VAL A 29 5.52 -7.04 -2.05
CA VAL A 29 4.84 -6.06 -1.22
C VAL A 29 4.58 -4.78 -2.02
N ALA A 30 5.60 -4.28 -2.69
CA ALA A 30 5.46 -3.07 -3.50
C ALA A 30 4.45 -3.27 -4.63
N THR A 31 4.46 -4.44 -5.26
CA THR A 31 3.51 -4.76 -6.32
C THR A 31 2.08 -4.73 -5.81
N ALA A 32 1.83 -5.34 -4.65
CA ALA A 32 0.48 -5.34 -4.06
C ALA A 32 0.01 -3.92 -3.78
N VAL A 33 0.87 -3.08 -3.22
CA VAL A 33 0.54 -1.68 -2.94
C VAL A 33 0.26 -0.93 -4.24
N ASN A 34 1.09 -1.11 -5.24
CA ASN A 34 0.93 -0.41 -6.52
C ASN A 34 -0.33 -0.86 -7.26
N GLN A 35 -0.73 -2.10 -7.13
CA GLN A 35 -1.98 -2.60 -7.72
C GLN A 35 -3.21 -1.99 -7.04
N THR A 36 -3.09 -1.60 -5.79
CA THR A 36 -4.18 -1.00 -5.03
C THR A 36 -4.36 0.48 -5.36
N ARG A 37 -3.29 1.18 -5.71
CA ARG A 37 -3.31 2.64 -5.90
C ARG A 37 -4.34 3.11 -6.92
N PRO A 38 -4.48 2.49 -8.11
CA PRO A 38 -5.45 2.98 -9.10
C PRO A 38 -6.89 2.95 -8.61
N GLU A 39 -7.22 2.08 -7.67
CA GLU A 39 -8.57 1.98 -7.14
C GLU A 39 -8.99 3.24 -6.40
N PHE A 40 -8.01 4.04 -5.95
CA PHE A 40 -8.25 5.24 -5.15
C PHE A 40 -7.89 6.53 -5.90
N ASP A 41 -7.56 6.44 -7.19
CA ASP A 41 -7.14 7.62 -7.97
C ASP A 41 -8.22 8.70 -8.01
N HIS A 42 -9.47 8.30 -8.00
CA HIS A 42 -10.61 9.22 -8.09
C HIS A 42 -11.31 9.43 -6.77
N ALA A 43 -10.70 9.01 -5.66
CA ALA A 43 -11.31 9.19 -4.35
C ALA A 43 -11.41 10.68 -4.02
N PRO A 44 -12.58 11.13 -3.52
CA PRO A 44 -12.77 12.57 -3.23
C PRO A 44 -11.97 13.06 -2.04
N ILE A 45 -11.65 12.17 -1.10
CA ILE A 45 -10.88 12.52 0.09
C ILE A 45 -9.52 11.84 -0.03
N ARG A 46 -8.44 12.65 -0.15
CA ARG A 46 -7.10 12.12 -0.35
C ARG A 46 -6.34 11.89 0.97
N ASP A 47 -6.81 12.48 2.05
CA ASP A 47 -6.07 12.44 3.33
C ASP A 47 -5.91 11.03 3.86
N PHE A 48 -6.87 10.15 3.58
CA PHE A 48 -6.87 8.78 4.09
C PHE A 48 -6.46 7.75 3.05
N ILE A 49 -6.03 8.19 1.87
CA ILE A 49 -5.64 7.27 0.79
C ILE A 49 -4.54 6.29 1.23
N PRO A 50 -3.45 6.74 1.88
CA PRO A 50 -2.42 5.79 2.32
C PRO A 50 -2.96 4.73 3.29
N LEU A 51 -3.89 5.12 4.15
CA LEU A 51 -4.50 4.18 5.10
C LEU A 51 -5.34 3.11 4.38
N PHE A 52 -6.16 3.54 3.42
CA PHE A 52 -6.97 2.60 2.65
C PHE A 52 -6.11 1.68 1.80
N ILE A 53 -5.05 2.21 1.21
CA ILE A 53 -4.11 1.41 0.44
C ILE A 53 -3.44 0.36 1.33
N GLU A 54 -3.04 0.75 2.53
CA GLU A 54 -2.43 -0.18 3.47
C GLU A 54 -3.37 -1.33 3.80
N ARG A 55 -4.63 -1.03 4.07
CA ARG A 55 -5.63 -2.06 4.41
C ARG A 55 -5.84 -3.03 3.25
N ASP A 56 -6.02 -2.51 2.05
CA ASP A 56 -6.27 -3.35 0.88
C ASP A 56 -5.05 -4.18 0.52
N ALA A 57 -3.88 -3.56 0.52
CA ALA A 57 -2.64 -4.28 0.22
C ALA A 57 -2.38 -5.37 1.25
N LYS A 58 -2.63 -5.08 2.52
CA LYS A 58 -2.46 -6.07 3.58
C LYS A 58 -3.37 -7.29 3.36
N ALA A 59 -4.61 -7.05 2.97
CA ALA A 59 -5.53 -8.15 2.67
C ALA A 59 -5.02 -9.02 1.52
N ARG A 60 -4.50 -8.38 0.47
CA ARG A 60 -3.92 -9.11 -0.67
C ARG A 60 -2.70 -9.93 -0.26
N LEU A 61 -1.84 -9.35 0.58
CA LEU A 61 -0.64 -10.04 1.04
C LEU A 61 -0.98 -11.24 1.92
N ARG A 62 -2.02 -11.12 2.74
CA ARG A 62 -2.49 -12.23 3.56
C ARG A 62 -2.94 -13.41 2.70
N GLU A 63 -3.58 -13.14 1.59
CA GLU A 63 -4.00 -14.18 0.66
C GLU A 63 -2.79 -14.88 0.03
N LEU A 64 -1.72 -14.13 -0.24
CA LEU A 64 -0.51 -14.69 -0.83
C LEU A 64 0.22 -15.63 0.12
N VAL A 65 0.20 -15.36 1.41
CA VAL A 65 0.91 -16.21 2.39
C VAL A 65 0.00 -17.29 2.96
N GLY A 66 -1.24 -17.19 2.68
CA GLY A 66 -2.12 -18.11 3.18
C GLY A 66 -3.00 -18.74 3.48
#